data_195c6b0cef1322d0d1d24a9d5048a6c9
#
_entry.id   195c6b0cef1322d0d1d24a9d5048a6c9
#
_cell.length_a   1.000
_cell.length_b   1.000
_cell.length_c   1.000
_cell.angle_alpha   90.00
_cell.angle_beta   90.00
_cell.angle_gamma   90.00
#
_symmetry.space_group_name_H-M   'P 1'
#
loop_
_entity.id
_entity.type
_entity.pdbx_description
1 polymer ?
#
loop_
_entity_poly.entity_id
_entity_poly.type
_entity_poly.pdbx_seq_one_letter_code
_entity_poly.pdbx_strand_id
1 'polypeptide(L)'
;EVDIKAYQNNWDKGGNVTFIPTTPIIREKPFLFIGDDGRYKVFRPALKHEHKGVSYSRTDMGEGEILDLLNEFYVVKPGVSAEYMNKQLVAGKHLLITPGMYELSEPLHVTRPNTIILGIGWATLIPGEKNSDTAILVEDVDGVTIASLMFDAHYTSNTLIQVGTEKTAQRHTQNPILLTDLFFRIGGFRPAKVHVDRAVELNSNDVIGDHFWIWRADHGVRGSVGWEINTTRNGLVVNGDHVTIYGLFNEHFQEYQTYWTGEHGRAYFYQCETPYDAPSQEYYMSENGTRTGYAAYKVADNVNTHEAFAFGIYDVLHNEIMIENSIEVPDKTGIRMYHMCNNTLSGGGAK
;
A
#
# COMPACT_ATOMS: atom_id res chain seq x y z
N GLU A 1 -0.73 -21.16 -17.01
CA GLU A 1 -2.19 -21.23 -16.80
C GLU A 1 -2.46 -22.28 -15.74
N VAL A 2 -2.86 -21.85 -14.56
CA VAL A 2 -3.45 -22.76 -13.58
C VAL A 2 -4.84 -23.08 -14.10
N ASP A 3 -5.14 -24.35 -14.38
CA ASP A 3 -6.47 -24.77 -14.81
C ASP A 3 -7.46 -24.57 -13.65
N ILE A 4 -8.11 -23.44 -13.63
CA ILE A 4 -9.09 -23.03 -12.62
C ILE A 4 -10.25 -24.06 -12.52
N LYS A 5 -10.52 -24.79 -13.57
CA LYS A 5 -11.54 -25.85 -13.57
C LYS A 5 -11.17 -27.04 -12.66
N ALA A 6 -9.88 -27.35 -12.48
CA ALA A 6 -9.45 -28.41 -11.58
C ALA A 6 -9.69 -28.04 -10.10
N TYR A 7 -9.63 -26.77 -9.76
CA TYR A 7 -9.95 -26.29 -8.41
C TYR A 7 -11.46 -26.22 -8.14
N GLN A 8 -12.28 -25.83 -9.09
CA GLN A 8 -13.75 -25.77 -8.94
C GLN A 8 -14.36 -27.11 -8.50
N ASN A 9 -13.87 -28.22 -8.99
CA ASN A 9 -14.41 -29.53 -8.68
C ASN A 9 -14.16 -30.04 -7.24
N ASN A 10 -13.21 -29.46 -6.52
CA ASN A 10 -12.89 -29.88 -5.15
C ASN A 10 -13.46 -28.93 -4.08
N TRP A 11 -13.76 -27.69 -4.42
CA TRP A 11 -14.22 -26.65 -3.50
C TRP A 11 -15.74 -26.52 -3.46
N ASP A 12 -16.45 -26.90 -4.54
CA ASP A 12 -17.92 -26.81 -4.67
C ASP A 12 -18.70 -27.89 -3.89
N LYS A 13 -18.04 -28.84 -3.25
CA LYS A 13 -18.69 -29.92 -2.52
C LYS A 13 -19.10 -29.56 -1.09
N GLY A 14 -19.76 -28.42 -0.93
CA GLY A 14 -20.42 -28.04 0.33
C GLY A 14 -19.66 -27.06 1.21
N GLY A 15 -18.73 -26.28 0.65
CA GLY A 15 -18.03 -25.20 1.36
C GLY A 15 -18.63 -23.84 1.07
N ASN A 16 -18.48 -22.91 2.01
CA ASN A 16 -18.75 -21.49 1.80
C ASN A 16 -17.70 -20.91 0.87
N VAL A 17 -17.91 -21.00 -0.44
CA VAL A 17 -17.02 -20.42 -1.45
C VAL A 17 -17.68 -19.18 -2.04
N THR A 18 -16.98 -18.05 -2.02
CA THR A 18 -17.38 -16.87 -2.76
C THR A 18 -16.58 -16.80 -4.05
N PHE A 19 -17.28 -16.83 -5.16
CA PHE A 19 -16.68 -16.70 -6.47
C PHE A 19 -16.75 -15.23 -6.93
N ILE A 20 -15.60 -14.64 -7.19
CA ILE A 20 -15.48 -13.28 -7.75
C ILE A 20 -15.24 -13.45 -9.25
N PRO A 21 -16.24 -13.18 -10.10
CA PRO A 21 -16.19 -13.55 -11.53
C PRO A 21 -15.25 -12.70 -12.35
N THR A 22 -14.98 -11.48 -11.89
CA THR A 22 -14.15 -10.47 -12.60
C THR A 22 -13.36 -9.64 -11.61
N THR A 23 -12.25 -9.08 -12.06
CA THR A 23 -11.55 -7.99 -11.37
C THR A 23 -12.28 -6.68 -11.70
N PRO A 24 -12.89 -6.00 -10.71
CA PRO A 24 -13.77 -4.85 -10.99
C PRO A 24 -13.09 -3.72 -11.73
N ILE A 25 -11.87 -3.39 -11.33
CA ILE A 25 -11.04 -2.35 -11.95
C ILE A 25 -9.57 -2.72 -11.76
N ILE A 26 -8.78 -2.68 -12.80
CA ILE A 26 -7.33 -2.97 -12.72
C ILE A 26 -6.56 -2.21 -13.81
N ARG A 27 -5.42 -1.68 -13.45
CA ARG A 27 -4.33 -1.36 -14.34
C ARG A 27 -3.11 -2.10 -13.81
N GLU A 28 -2.56 -3.01 -14.61
CA GLU A 28 -1.39 -3.77 -14.19
C GLU A 28 -0.12 -2.90 -14.23
N LYS A 29 0.89 -3.35 -13.51
CA LYS A 29 2.16 -2.66 -13.36
C LYS A 29 2.84 -2.36 -14.70
N PRO A 30 3.34 -1.13 -14.94
CA PRO A 30 4.18 -0.85 -16.09
C PRO A 30 5.51 -1.60 -16.00
N PHE A 31 6.11 -1.92 -17.16
CA PHE A 31 7.38 -2.62 -17.20
C PHE A 31 8.30 -2.12 -18.30
N LEU A 32 9.61 -2.20 -18.00
CA LEU A 32 10.69 -1.88 -18.93
C LEU A 32 10.92 -3.05 -19.89
N PHE A 33 11.10 -2.78 -21.17
CA PHE A 33 11.41 -3.78 -22.19
C PHE A 33 12.31 -3.21 -23.29
N ILE A 34 12.86 -4.07 -24.13
CA ILE A 34 13.60 -3.69 -25.31
C ILE A 34 12.68 -3.88 -26.55
N GLY A 35 12.43 -2.80 -27.27
CA GLY A 35 11.64 -2.85 -28.49
C GLY A 35 12.38 -3.49 -29.66
N ASP A 36 11.67 -3.78 -30.74
CA ASP A 36 12.25 -4.41 -31.97
C ASP A 36 13.32 -3.52 -32.60
N ASP A 37 13.29 -2.22 -32.36
CA ASP A 37 14.31 -1.25 -32.76
C ASP A 37 15.55 -1.22 -31.87
N GLY A 38 15.64 -2.14 -30.88
CA GLY A 38 16.76 -2.26 -29.93
C GLY A 38 16.78 -1.18 -28.83
N ARG A 39 15.76 -0.30 -28.75
CA ARG A 39 15.68 0.77 -27.74
C ARG A 39 14.91 0.32 -26.51
N TYR A 40 15.27 0.85 -25.36
CA TYR A 40 14.53 0.66 -24.12
C TYR A 40 13.24 1.48 -24.15
N LYS A 41 12.15 0.82 -23.78
CA LYS A 41 10.80 1.37 -23.71
C LYS A 41 10.12 0.93 -22.43
N VAL A 42 9.12 1.68 -21.98
CA VAL A 42 8.23 1.29 -20.89
C VAL A 42 6.84 1.05 -21.48
N PHE A 43 6.27 -0.11 -21.20
CA PHE A 43 4.88 -0.40 -21.50
C PHE A 43 4.02 -0.06 -20.28
N ARG A 44 2.97 0.72 -20.49
CA ARG A 44 1.94 1.05 -19.53
C ARG A 44 0.65 0.36 -19.91
N PRO A 45 0.22 -0.71 -19.22
CA PRO A 45 -1.03 -1.41 -19.54
C PRO A 45 -2.24 -0.49 -19.43
N ALA A 46 -3.26 -0.74 -20.27
CA ALA A 46 -4.52 -0.01 -20.23
C ALA A 46 -5.31 -0.30 -18.95
N LEU A 47 -6.15 0.65 -18.54
CA LEU A 47 -7.15 0.42 -17.51
C LEU A 47 -8.21 -0.57 -18.03
N LYS A 48 -8.54 -1.56 -17.21
CA LYS A 48 -9.56 -2.57 -17.50
C LYS A 48 -10.65 -2.53 -16.43
N HIS A 49 -11.88 -2.73 -16.84
CA HIS A 49 -13.04 -2.89 -15.96
C HIS A 49 -13.64 -4.28 -16.17
N GLU A 50 -14.16 -4.88 -15.08
CA GLU A 50 -14.78 -6.21 -15.11
C GLU A 50 -13.95 -7.24 -15.91
N HIS A 51 -12.62 -7.20 -15.68
CA HIS A 51 -11.66 -7.97 -16.47
C HIS A 51 -11.49 -9.40 -15.94
N LYS A 52 -11.17 -10.33 -16.84
CA LYS A 52 -10.81 -11.71 -16.52
C LYS A 52 -9.40 -12.02 -17.01
N GLY A 53 -8.63 -12.69 -16.16
CA GLY A 53 -7.25 -13.06 -16.48
C GLY A 53 -6.27 -11.89 -16.44
N VAL A 54 -5.14 -12.05 -17.11
CA VAL A 54 -4.06 -11.04 -17.19
C VAL A 54 -4.25 -10.10 -18.36
N SER A 55 -3.75 -8.88 -18.24
CA SER A 55 -3.85 -7.87 -19.32
C SER A 55 -2.80 -8.06 -20.41
N TYR A 56 -1.70 -8.75 -20.12
CA TYR A 56 -0.63 -9.05 -21.07
C TYR A 56 -0.03 -10.44 -20.78
N SER A 57 0.68 -10.97 -21.76
CA SER A 57 1.39 -12.23 -21.64
C SER A 57 2.81 -12.11 -22.23
N ARG A 58 3.58 -13.19 -22.16
CA ARG A 58 4.93 -13.23 -22.75
C ARG A 58 4.94 -12.99 -24.27
N THR A 59 3.86 -13.33 -24.96
CA THR A 59 3.75 -13.27 -26.42
C THR A 59 2.80 -12.18 -26.91
N ASP A 60 2.05 -11.54 -26.01
CA ASP A 60 1.12 -10.49 -26.33
C ASP A 60 1.14 -9.42 -25.22
N MET A 61 1.55 -8.23 -25.57
CA MET A 61 1.59 -7.11 -24.63
C MET A 61 0.20 -6.58 -24.26
N GLY A 62 -0.83 -6.95 -25.03
CA GLY A 62 -2.19 -6.44 -24.83
C GLY A 62 -2.35 -4.95 -25.17
N GLU A 63 -3.44 -4.37 -24.68
CA GLU A 63 -3.72 -2.94 -24.85
C GLU A 63 -2.94 -2.10 -23.84
N GLY A 64 -2.38 -1.00 -24.28
CA GLY A 64 -1.60 -0.09 -23.45
C GLY A 64 -0.86 0.97 -24.26
N GLU A 65 0.01 1.68 -23.59
CA GLU A 65 0.83 2.74 -24.13
C GLU A 65 2.31 2.34 -24.09
N ILE A 66 3.04 2.63 -25.17
CA ILE A 66 4.48 2.42 -25.24
C ILE A 66 5.17 3.79 -25.15
N LEU A 67 5.98 3.95 -24.12
CA LEU A 67 6.72 5.18 -23.84
C LEU A 67 8.20 4.99 -24.16
N ASP A 68 8.82 5.98 -24.78
CA ASP A 68 10.26 5.95 -25.11
C ASP A 68 11.09 6.36 -23.90
N LEU A 69 11.99 5.49 -23.45
CA LEU A 69 12.78 5.75 -22.25
C LEU A 69 13.65 7.00 -22.36
N LEU A 70 14.26 7.27 -23.51
CA LEU A 70 15.19 8.39 -23.67
C LEU A 70 14.46 9.73 -23.74
N ASN A 71 13.29 9.75 -24.39
CA ASN A 71 12.58 10.99 -24.64
C ASN A 71 11.63 11.36 -23.49
N GLU A 72 11.08 10.39 -22.77
CA GLU A 72 10.00 10.63 -21.80
C GLU A 72 10.41 10.42 -20.35
N PHE A 73 11.47 9.65 -20.10
CA PHE A 73 11.96 9.38 -18.75
C PHE A 73 13.27 10.10 -18.44
N TYR A 74 13.46 10.40 -17.17
CA TYR A 74 14.76 10.63 -16.58
C TYR A 74 15.18 9.37 -15.81
N VAL A 75 16.34 8.80 -16.17
CA VAL A 75 16.90 7.64 -15.50
C VAL A 75 17.68 8.10 -14.27
N VAL A 76 17.11 7.87 -13.09
CA VAL A 76 17.68 8.26 -11.80
C VAL A 76 18.73 7.23 -11.37
N LYS A 77 19.93 7.74 -11.02
CA LYS A 77 21.03 6.94 -10.48
C LYS A 77 21.35 7.39 -9.05
N PRO A 78 21.94 6.52 -8.22
CA PRO A 78 22.39 6.92 -6.88
C PRO A 78 23.21 8.21 -6.88
N GLY A 79 22.93 9.09 -5.92
CA GLY A 79 23.58 10.41 -5.81
C GLY A 79 22.83 11.56 -6.49
N VAL A 80 21.75 11.30 -7.24
CA VAL A 80 20.87 12.36 -7.76
C VAL A 80 20.05 12.92 -6.60
N SER A 81 19.99 14.26 -6.46
CA SER A 81 19.24 14.93 -5.42
C SER A 81 17.73 14.93 -5.67
N ALA A 82 16.92 15.02 -4.59
CA ALA A 82 15.47 15.17 -4.67
C ALA A 82 15.06 16.41 -5.48
N GLU A 83 15.74 17.55 -5.25
CA GLU A 83 15.55 18.78 -6.03
C GLU A 83 15.69 18.55 -7.54
N TYR A 84 16.71 17.81 -7.97
CA TYR A 84 16.92 17.55 -9.38
C TYR A 84 15.86 16.59 -9.94
N MET A 85 15.46 15.58 -9.18
CA MET A 85 14.35 14.71 -9.55
C MET A 85 13.04 15.51 -9.71
N ASN A 86 12.73 16.41 -8.77
CA ASN A 86 11.58 17.31 -8.85
C ASN A 86 11.63 18.21 -10.06
N LYS A 87 12.81 18.74 -10.39
CA LYS A 87 13.00 19.53 -11.62
C LYS A 87 12.65 18.72 -12.88
N GLN A 88 12.99 17.43 -12.92
CA GLN A 88 12.60 16.55 -14.04
C GLN A 88 11.09 16.30 -14.08
N LEU A 89 10.46 16.05 -12.93
CA LEU A 89 9.00 15.89 -12.82
C LEU A 89 8.25 17.12 -13.31
N VAL A 90 8.67 18.32 -12.87
CA VAL A 90 8.11 19.62 -13.32
C VAL A 90 8.29 19.81 -14.83
N ALA A 91 9.44 19.40 -15.38
CA ALA A 91 9.71 19.43 -16.82
C ALA A 91 8.87 18.41 -17.64
N GLY A 92 8.06 17.59 -16.97
CA GLY A 92 7.17 16.61 -17.61
C GLY A 92 7.80 15.25 -17.88
N LYS A 93 8.98 14.98 -17.33
CA LYS A 93 9.60 13.66 -17.40
C LYS A 93 8.98 12.72 -16.38
N HIS A 94 8.85 11.45 -16.77
CA HIS A 94 8.72 10.33 -15.85
C HIS A 94 10.07 10.02 -15.19
N LEU A 95 10.06 9.27 -14.09
CA LEU A 95 11.29 8.79 -13.46
C LEU A 95 11.41 7.27 -13.59
N LEU A 96 12.56 6.79 -14.06
CA LEU A 96 12.98 5.40 -13.91
C LEU A 96 14.08 5.36 -12.84
N ILE A 97 13.78 4.81 -11.67
CA ILE A 97 14.71 4.81 -10.53
C ILE A 97 15.47 3.50 -10.52
N THR A 98 16.80 3.57 -10.68
CA THR A 98 17.67 2.39 -10.72
C THR A 98 17.94 1.85 -9.30
N PRO A 99 18.48 0.61 -9.15
CA PRO A 99 18.80 0.06 -7.85
C PRO A 99 19.70 0.98 -7.02
N GLY A 100 19.32 1.20 -5.77
CA GLY A 100 20.07 2.04 -4.84
C GLY A 100 19.19 2.61 -3.73
N MET A 101 19.84 3.28 -2.78
CA MET A 101 19.19 4.00 -1.69
C MET A 101 19.26 5.50 -1.97
N TYR A 102 18.10 6.16 -1.91
CA TYR A 102 17.93 7.57 -2.24
C TYR A 102 17.37 8.31 -1.03
N GLU A 103 18.24 9.01 -0.32
CA GLU A 103 17.84 9.88 0.79
C GLU A 103 17.34 11.23 0.22
N LEU A 104 16.07 11.51 0.46
CA LEU A 104 15.36 12.64 -0.14
C LEU A 104 15.31 13.81 0.85
N SER A 105 16.02 14.89 0.55
CA SER A 105 16.05 16.13 1.35
C SER A 105 14.72 16.88 1.36
N GLU A 106 13.82 16.56 0.45
CA GLU A 106 12.47 17.08 0.28
C GLU A 106 11.60 16.00 -0.41
N PRO A 107 10.27 16.06 -0.32
CA PRO A 107 9.40 15.12 -1.03
C PRO A 107 9.62 15.15 -2.55
N LEU A 108 9.50 14.00 -3.20
CA LEU A 108 9.22 13.96 -4.63
C LEU A 108 7.78 14.41 -4.85
N HIS A 109 7.58 15.55 -5.49
CA HIS A 109 6.29 16.20 -5.63
C HIS A 109 5.72 15.95 -7.03
N VAL A 110 4.67 15.12 -7.10
CA VAL A 110 4.01 14.73 -8.37
C VAL A 110 2.78 15.58 -8.58
N THR A 111 2.90 16.61 -9.42
CA THR A 111 1.84 17.60 -9.68
C THR A 111 1.19 17.44 -11.06
N ARG A 112 1.71 16.55 -11.92
CA ARG A 112 1.24 16.41 -13.29
C ARG A 112 0.51 15.09 -13.50
N PRO A 113 -0.64 15.10 -14.18
CA PRO A 113 -1.35 13.87 -14.52
C PRO A 113 -0.48 12.93 -15.37
N ASN A 114 -0.77 11.65 -15.30
CA ASN A 114 -0.09 10.58 -16.03
C ASN A 114 1.41 10.40 -15.72
N THR A 115 1.93 11.05 -14.70
CA THR A 115 3.33 10.87 -14.29
C THR A 115 3.57 9.44 -13.82
N ILE A 116 4.68 8.85 -14.27
CA ILE A 116 5.13 7.52 -13.86
C ILE A 116 6.42 7.66 -13.06
N ILE A 117 6.45 7.09 -11.85
CA ILE A 117 7.68 6.82 -11.10
C ILE A 117 7.80 5.31 -10.99
N LEU A 118 8.74 4.74 -11.73
CA LEU A 118 8.96 3.30 -11.82
C LEU A 118 10.32 2.95 -11.25
N GLY A 119 10.36 2.16 -10.18
CA GLY A 119 11.58 1.56 -9.66
C GLY A 119 11.95 0.29 -10.41
N ILE A 120 13.21 -0.05 -10.39
CA ILE A 120 13.73 -1.36 -10.80
C ILE A 120 14.73 -1.86 -9.76
N GLY A 121 14.66 -3.16 -9.43
CA GLY A 121 15.67 -3.83 -8.62
C GLY A 121 15.98 -3.17 -7.28
N TRP A 122 15.06 -3.12 -6.34
CA TRP A 122 15.25 -2.57 -4.98
C TRP A 122 15.62 -1.07 -4.94
N ALA A 123 15.03 -0.28 -5.81
CA ALA A 123 15.09 1.18 -5.69
C ALA A 123 14.39 1.61 -4.39
N THR A 124 15.17 2.14 -3.43
CA THR A 124 14.71 2.45 -2.08
C THR A 124 14.69 3.97 -1.85
N LEU A 125 13.53 4.52 -1.52
CA LEU A 125 13.35 5.93 -1.19
C LEU A 125 13.30 6.12 0.33
N ILE A 126 14.01 7.12 0.83
CA ILE A 126 14.13 7.40 2.27
C ILE A 126 13.84 8.88 2.48
N PRO A 127 12.77 9.25 3.21
CA PRO A 127 12.66 10.63 3.71
C PRO A 127 13.91 10.95 4.52
N GLY A 128 14.69 11.95 4.07
CA GLY A 128 15.96 12.31 4.68
C GLY A 128 15.77 13.11 5.98
N GLU A 129 16.86 13.33 6.70
CA GLU A 129 16.85 14.03 8.01
C GLU A 129 16.14 15.40 7.99
N LYS A 130 16.21 16.09 6.86
CA LYS A 130 15.60 17.40 6.65
C LYS A 130 14.18 17.34 6.08
N ASN A 131 13.74 16.15 5.69
CA ASN A 131 12.42 15.90 5.13
C ASN A 131 11.56 15.18 6.16
N SER A 132 10.91 15.92 7.03
CA SER A 132 9.99 15.38 8.05
C SER A 132 8.57 15.13 7.52
N ASP A 133 8.34 15.26 6.22
CA ASP A 133 7.02 15.14 5.61
C ASP A 133 6.80 13.75 5.00
N THR A 134 7.22 13.52 3.76
CA THR A 134 7.01 12.25 3.05
C THR A 134 8.11 11.99 2.01
N ALA A 135 8.26 10.76 1.54
CA ALA A 135 9.14 10.49 0.40
C ALA A 135 8.50 10.91 -0.93
N ILE A 136 7.21 10.63 -1.13
CA ILE A 136 6.47 11.04 -2.33
C ILE A 136 5.14 11.68 -1.89
N LEU A 137 4.89 12.88 -2.41
CA LEU A 137 3.60 13.55 -2.37
C LEU A 137 3.02 13.57 -3.78
N VAL A 138 1.88 12.90 -3.95
CA VAL A 138 1.11 12.95 -5.20
C VAL A 138 -0.05 13.90 -4.99
N GLU A 139 -0.14 14.93 -5.83
CA GLU A 139 -1.31 15.82 -5.85
C GLU A 139 -2.55 15.09 -6.37
N ASP A 140 -3.71 15.72 -6.18
CA ASP A 140 -5.01 15.17 -6.60
C ASP A 140 -5.19 15.32 -8.13
N VAL A 141 -4.40 14.52 -8.89
CA VAL A 141 -4.33 14.56 -10.37
C VAL A 141 -4.48 13.16 -10.98
N ASP A 142 -5.03 13.10 -12.19
CA ASP A 142 -5.35 11.85 -12.89
C ASP A 142 -4.12 11.00 -13.24
N GLY A 143 -4.28 9.68 -13.13
CA GLY A 143 -3.48 8.70 -13.84
C GLY A 143 -2.02 8.56 -13.41
N VAL A 144 -1.63 9.13 -12.28
CA VAL A 144 -0.28 8.93 -11.73
C VAL A 144 -0.04 7.45 -11.45
N THR A 145 1.16 6.98 -11.74
CA THR A 145 1.58 5.60 -11.46
C THR A 145 2.87 5.61 -10.65
N ILE A 146 2.83 5.01 -9.46
CA ILE A 146 3.99 4.76 -8.60
C ILE A 146 4.17 3.25 -8.49
N ALA A 147 5.31 2.73 -8.92
CA ALA A 147 5.47 1.29 -9.08
C ALA A 147 6.88 0.78 -8.70
N SER A 148 6.94 -0.44 -8.15
CA SER A 148 8.17 -1.21 -7.88
C SER A 148 9.20 -0.46 -7.05
N LEU A 149 8.78 0.14 -5.94
CA LEU A 149 9.62 0.90 -5.03
C LEU A 149 9.59 0.31 -3.63
N MET A 150 10.72 0.45 -2.95
CA MET A 150 10.82 0.29 -1.50
C MET A 150 10.90 1.67 -0.84
N PHE A 151 10.18 1.84 0.26
CA PHE A 151 10.27 2.98 1.14
C PHE A 151 10.87 2.55 2.47
N ASP A 152 11.84 3.27 2.97
CA ASP A 152 12.53 2.93 4.22
C ASP A 152 12.58 4.15 5.16
N ALA A 153 12.10 3.98 6.38
CA ALA A 153 12.14 5.04 7.37
C ALA A 153 13.46 5.03 8.13
N HIS A 154 14.24 6.07 7.97
CA HIS A 154 15.50 6.27 8.70
C HIS A 154 15.44 7.43 9.72
N TYR A 155 14.46 8.31 9.58
CA TYR A 155 14.26 9.51 10.38
C TYR A 155 12.79 9.67 10.75
N THR A 156 12.43 10.80 11.34
CA THR A 156 11.02 11.14 11.60
C THR A 156 10.38 11.71 10.32
N SER A 157 9.22 11.20 9.95
CA SER A 157 8.39 11.73 8.87
C SER A 157 6.90 11.57 9.18
N ASN A 158 6.06 12.37 8.53
CA ASN A 158 4.61 12.23 8.66
C ASN A 158 4.13 10.95 7.97
N THR A 159 4.57 10.75 6.73
CA THR A 159 4.23 9.56 5.93
C THR A 159 5.45 9.05 5.15
N LEU A 160 5.33 7.89 4.51
CA LEU A 160 6.29 7.45 3.48
C LEU A 160 5.77 7.71 2.07
N ILE A 161 4.46 7.64 1.86
CA ILE A 161 3.79 8.12 0.65
C ILE A 161 2.44 8.74 1.02
N GLN A 162 2.12 9.88 0.41
CA GLN A 162 0.83 10.54 0.52
C GLN A 162 0.25 10.79 -0.87
N VAL A 163 -1.02 10.45 -1.06
CA VAL A 163 -1.77 10.67 -2.30
C VAL A 163 -2.96 11.57 -2.03
N GLY A 164 -2.91 12.78 -2.57
CA GLY A 164 -3.78 13.88 -2.19
C GLY A 164 -3.33 14.55 -0.88
N THR A 165 -3.27 15.87 -0.84
CA THR A 165 -2.97 16.63 0.38
C THR A 165 -4.12 16.62 1.38
N GLU A 166 -5.35 16.51 0.87
CA GLU A 166 -6.59 16.40 1.63
C GLU A 166 -7.65 15.64 0.82
N LYS A 167 -8.71 15.20 1.49
CA LYS A 167 -9.85 14.61 0.81
C LYS A 167 -10.61 15.69 0.04
N THR A 168 -10.81 15.47 -1.25
CA THR A 168 -11.59 16.34 -2.14
C THR A 168 -12.81 15.61 -2.70
N ALA A 169 -13.65 16.31 -3.46
CA ALA A 169 -14.74 15.71 -4.23
C ALA A 169 -14.30 15.28 -5.65
N GLN A 170 -13.05 15.54 -6.05
CA GLN A 170 -12.56 15.21 -7.37
C GLN A 170 -12.54 13.70 -7.59
N ARG A 171 -12.95 13.27 -8.78
CA ARG A 171 -13.02 11.86 -9.16
C ARG A 171 -12.06 11.57 -10.31
N HIS A 172 -11.37 10.44 -10.20
CA HIS A 172 -10.39 9.96 -11.19
C HIS A 172 -10.88 8.69 -11.90
N THR A 173 -12.19 8.49 -12.00
CA THR A 173 -12.83 7.26 -12.47
C THR A 173 -12.34 6.79 -13.84
N GLN A 174 -12.07 7.71 -14.77
CA GLN A 174 -11.63 7.38 -16.11
C GLN A 174 -10.11 7.13 -16.22
N ASN A 175 -9.35 7.61 -15.24
CA ASN A 175 -7.91 7.49 -15.21
C ASN A 175 -7.38 7.49 -13.78
N PRO A 176 -7.63 6.41 -13.02
CA PRO A 176 -7.26 6.29 -11.61
C PRO A 176 -5.76 6.43 -11.37
N ILE A 177 -5.42 6.88 -10.16
CA ILE A 177 -4.06 6.81 -9.64
C ILE A 177 -3.74 5.33 -9.32
N LEU A 178 -2.59 4.86 -9.76
CA LEU A 178 -2.10 3.50 -9.52
C LEU A 178 -0.89 3.50 -8.61
N LEU A 179 -0.99 2.76 -7.52
CA LEU A 179 0.12 2.39 -6.65
C LEU A 179 0.29 0.88 -6.74
N THR A 180 1.45 0.38 -7.17
CA THR A 180 1.59 -1.07 -7.37
C THR A 180 2.99 -1.56 -7.02
N ASP A 181 3.07 -2.75 -6.40
CA ASP A 181 4.33 -3.39 -6.05
C ASP A 181 5.20 -2.47 -5.16
N LEU A 182 4.62 -2.04 -4.03
CA LEU A 182 5.24 -1.10 -3.10
C LEU A 182 5.50 -1.76 -1.74
N PHE A 183 6.70 -1.56 -1.23
CA PHE A 183 7.18 -2.14 0.02
C PHE A 183 7.59 -1.03 0.97
N PHE A 184 7.12 -1.09 2.22
CA PHE A 184 7.38 -0.07 3.23
C PHE A 184 8.00 -0.71 4.47
N ARG A 185 9.13 -0.19 4.91
CA ARG A 185 9.80 -0.67 6.10
C ARG A 185 10.05 0.47 7.09
N ILE A 186 9.57 0.30 8.32
CA ILE A 186 9.80 1.26 9.40
C ILE A 186 10.64 0.60 10.49
N GLY A 187 11.91 1.02 10.60
CA GLY A 187 12.90 0.40 11.49
C GLY A 187 13.53 -0.87 10.90
N GLY A 188 14.25 -1.64 11.72
CA GLY A 188 14.90 -2.90 11.33
C GLY A 188 16.25 -2.75 10.64
N PHE A 189 16.56 -1.64 10.01
CA PHE A 189 17.75 -1.49 9.18
C PHE A 189 18.99 -1.00 9.95
N ARG A 190 18.84 -0.02 10.85
CA ARG A 190 19.94 0.54 11.62
C ARG A 190 19.54 0.83 13.07
N PRO A 191 20.49 0.81 14.03
CA PRO A 191 20.19 1.11 15.44
C PRO A 191 19.94 2.63 15.61
N ALA A 192 18.70 3.03 15.38
CA ALA A 192 18.24 4.41 15.53
C ALA A 192 16.75 4.44 15.89
N LYS A 193 16.33 5.46 16.63
CA LYS A 193 14.92 5.77 16.79
C LYS A 193 14.39 6.38 15.49
N VAL A 194 13.28 5.86 15.01
CA VAL A 194 12.55 6.38 13.86
C VAL A 194 11.08 6.56 14.23
N HIS A 195 10.43 7.51 13.59
CA HIS A 195 9.00 7.73 13.75
C HIS A 195 8.35 8.03 12.41
N VAL A 196 7.27 7.33 12.10
CA VAL A 196 6.39 7.63 10.98
C VAL A 196 4.97 7.68 11.50
N ASP A 197 4.24 8.78 11.34
CA ASP A 197 2.88 8.84 11.88
C ASP A 197 1.98 7.81 11.17
N ARG A 198 1.98 7.80 9.83
CA ARG A 198 1.28 6.82 8.98
C ARG A 198 2.19 6.42 7.82
N ALA A 199 2.33 5.13 7.56
CA ALA A 199 3.19 4.73 6.45
C ALA A 199 2.64 5.14 5.09
N VAL A 200 1.35 4.90 4.85
CA VAL A 200 0.64 5.22 3.61
C VAL A 200 -0.64 5.99 3.91
N GLU A 201 -0.85 7.13 3.25
CA GLU A 201 -2.09 7.92 3.37
C GLU A 201 -2.68 8.20 1.97
N LEU A 202 -3.94 7.78 1.77
CA LEU A 202 -4.66 7.93 0.51
C LEU A 202 -5.86 8.86 0.73
N ASN A 203 -5.74 10.12 0.31
CA ASN A 203 -6.79 11.13 0.42
C ASN A 203 -7.56 11.31 -0.89
N SER A 204 -6.93 11.04 -2.04
CA SER A 204 -7.58 11.11 -3.36
C SER A 204 -8.57 9.95 -3.57
N ASN A 205 -9.61 10.22 -4.34
CA ASN A 205 -10.59 9.23 -4.75
C ASN A 205 -10.07 8.33 -5.90
N ASP A 206 -10.73 7.19 -6.12
CA ASP A 206 -10.48 6.29 -7.26
C ASP A 206 -9.02 5.80 -7.35
N VAL A 207 -8.34 5.58 -6.22
CA VAL A 207 -6.99 5.02 -6.19
C VAL A 207 -7.06 3.49 -6.34
N ILE A 208 -6.19 2.93 -7.16
CA ILE A 208 -5.95 1.49 -7.25
C ILE A 208 -4.64 1.18 -6.53
N GLY A 209 -4.71 0.35 -5.49
CA GLY A 209 -3.54 -0.25 -4.83
C GLY A 209 -3.41 -1.70 -5.24
N ASP A 210 -2.19 -2.17 -5.51
CA ASP A 210 -1.96 -3.56 -5.87
C ASP A 210 -0.60 -4.03 -5.35
N HIS A 211 -0.60 -5.12 -4.59
CA HIS A 211 0.60 -5.72 -4.05
C HIS A 211 1.40 -4.77 -3.13
N PHE A 212 0.91 -4.57 -1.91
CA PHE A 212 1.59 -3.81 -0.85
C PHE A 212 2.10 -4.72 0.25
N TRP A 213 3.29 -4.42 0.75
CA TRP A 213 3.75 -4.89 2.03
C TRP A 213 4.18 -3.70 2.89
N ILE A 214 3.43 -3.42 3.93
CA ILE A 214 3.62 -2.30 4.83
C ILE A 214 4.00 -2.88 6.19
N TRP A 215 5.25 -2.70 6.60
CA TRP A 215 5.82 -3.40 7.73
C TRP A 215 6.48 -2.45 8.73
N ARG A 216 5.92 -2.34 9.92
CA ARG A 216 6.66 -1.86 11.07
C ARG A 216 7.53 -3.01 11.55
N ALA A 217 8.86 -2.92 11.37
CA ALA A 217 9.75 -4.04 11.65
C ALA A 217 9.64 -4.50 13.12
N ASP A 218 9.38 -5.78 13.32
CA ASP A 218 9.39 -6.46 14.62
C ASP A 218 10.75 -7.11 14.91
N HIS A 219 11.58 -7.27 13.88
CA HIS A 219 12.94 -7.78 13.97
C HIS A 219 13.90 -7.06 13.01
N GLY A 220 15.21 -7.21 13.22
CA GLY A 220 16.23 -6.58 12.39
C GLY A 220 17.55 -6.42 13.11
N VAL A 221 18.30 -5.38 12.78
CA VAL A 221 19.55 -5.03 13.45
C VAL A 221 19.29 -4.72 14.92
N ARG A 222 20.13 -5.20 15.84
CA ARG A 222 19.98 -4.96 17.27
C ARG A 222 19.84 -3.45 17.58
N GLY A 223 18.78 -3.06 18.30
CA GLY A 223 18.49 -1.68 18.66
C GLY A 223 17.77 -0.87 17.56
N SER A 224 17.24 -1.53 16.54
CA SER A 224 16.47 -0.89 15.45
C SER A 224 14.98 -1.12 15.55
N VAL A 225 14.51 -1.93 16.48
CA VAL A 225 13.09 -2.28 16.67
C VAL A 225 12.70 -2.25 18.13
N GLY A 226 11.44 -1.96 18.41
CA GLY A 226 10.82 -1.96 19.74
C GLY A 226 9.74 -0.89 19.85
N TRP A 227 8.87 -1.02 20.86
CA TRP A 227 7.69 -0.19 21.05
C TRP A 227 7.97 1.33 21.01
N GLU A 228 9.13 1.76 21.53
CA GLU A 228 9.56 3.17 21.57
C GLU A 228 10.73 3.47 20.61
N ILE A 229 11.06 2.56 19.69
CA ILE A 229 12.21 2.71 18.80
C ILE A 229 11.75 3.03 17.38
N ASN A 230 10.91 2.19 16.79
CA ASN A 230 10.34 2.40 15.46
C ASN A 230 8.83 2.60 15.58
N THR A 231 8.46 3.78 16.02
CA THR A 231 7.06 4.10 16.32
C THR A 231 6.28 4.47 15.07
N THR A 232 5.07 3.91 14.94
CA THR A 232 4.16 4.23 13.84
C THR A 232 2.73 3.90 14.27
N ARG A 233 1.82 4.86 14.09
CA ARG A 233 0.42 4.66 14.46
C ARG A 233 -0.27 3.68 13.52
N ASN A 234 -0.30 3.99 12.22
CA ASN A 234 -1.05 3.23 11.23
C ASN A 234 -0.17 2.83 10.04
N GLY A 235 -0.41 1.66 9.48
CA GLY A 235 0.21 1.26 8.23
C GLY A 235 -0.45 1.93 7.02
N LEU A 236 -1.77 1.81 6.91
CA LEU A 236 -2.53 2.40 5.83
C LEU A 236 -3.75 3.18 6.36
N VAL A 237 -3.88 4.42 5.91
CA VAL A 237 -5.07 5.24 6.14
C VAL A 237 -5.68 5.60 4.77
N VAL A 238 -6.97 5.29 4.59
CA VAL A 238 -7.70 5.55 3.35
C VAL A 238 -8.86 6.49 3.63
N ASN A 239 -8.70 7.73 3.20
CA ASN A 239 -9.73 8.77 3.31
C ASN A 239 -10.50 8.96 2.00
N GLY A 240 -9.86 8.65 0.86
CA GLY A 240 -10.46 8.75 -0.46
C GLY A 240 -11.62 7.76 -0.68
N ASP A 241 -12.58 8.14 -1.49
CA ASP A 241 -13.70 7.30 -1.88
C ASP A 241 -13.34 6.42 -3.09
N HIS A 242 -14.01 5.28 -3.25
CA HIS A 242 -13.83 4.34 -4.37
C HIS A 242 -12.39 3.81 -4.53
N VAL A 243 -11.64 3.73 -3.45
CA VAL A 243 -10.31 3.12 -3.45
C VAL A 243 -10.46 1.60 -3.50
N THR A 244 -9.68 0.95 -4.34
CA THR A 244 -9.66 -0.52 -4.47
C THR A 244 -8.24 -1.03 -4.26
N ILE A 245 -8.06 -1.99 -3.34
CA ILE A 245 -6.73 -2.55 -3.02
C ILE A 245 -6.75 -4.06 -3.17
N TYR A 246 -5.76 -4.58 -3.88
CA TYR A 246 -5.49 -5.99 -4.09
C TYR A 246 -4.18 -6.40 -3.41
N GLY A 247 -4.20 -7.50 -2.63
CA GLY A 247 -2.98 -8.02 -2.02
C GLY A 247 -2.29 -7.05 -1.06
N LEU A 248 -2.91 -6.80 0.08
CA LEU A 248 -2.40 -5.92 1.13
C LEU A 248 -1.85 -6.73 2.31
N PHE A 249 -0.55 -6.64 2.57
CA PHE A 249 0.10 -7.10 3.78
C PHE A 249 0.43 -5.89 4.65
N ASN A 250 -0.08 -5.86 5.90
CA ASN A 250 0.02 -4.68 6.76
C ASN A 250 0.23 -5.10 8.22
N GLU A 251 1.44 -4.87 8.77
CA GLU A 251 1.92 -5.60 9.93
C GLU A 251 2.54 -4.73 11.02
N HIS A 252 2.20 -5.04 12.28
CA HIS A 252 2.82 -4.61 13.55
C HIS A 252 2.65 -3.14 13.94
N PHE A 253 1.70 -2.41 13.39
CA PHE A 253 1.47 -1.00 13.75
C PHE A 253 0.85 -0.85 15.13
N GLN A 254 1.10 0.29 15.78
CA GLN A 254 0.75 0.52 17.19
C GLN A 254 -0.71 0.92 17.43
N GLU A 255 -1.42 1.30 16.36
CA GLU A 255 -2.86 1.53 16.37
C GLU A 255 -3.54 0.65 15.30
N TYR A 256 -4.61 1.11 14.64
CA TYR A 256 -5.24 0.35 13.56
C TYR A 256 -4.22 0.10 12.43
N GLN A 257 -4.04 -1.18 12.05
CA GLN A 257 -3.11 -1.48 10.97
C GLN A 257 -3.61 -0.84 9.67
N THR A 258 -4.90 -1.01 9.36
CA THR A 258 -5.60 -0.37 8.25
C THR A 258 -6.81 0.40 8.78
N TYR A 259 -6.88 1.70 8.48
CA TYR A 259 -8.00 2.56 8.86
C TYR A 259 -8.66 3.17 7.62
N TRP A 260 -9.94 2.89 7.46
CA TRP A 260 -10.70 3.27 6.26
C TRP A 260 -11.84 4.23 6.62
N THR A 261 -11.81 5.45 6.07
CA THR A 261 -12.85 6.47 6.26
C THR A 261 -13.57 6.83 4.95
N GLY A 262 -13.06 6.35 3.80
CA GLY A 262 -13.65 6.60 2.48
C GLY A 262 -14.84 5.69 2.17
N GLU A 263 -15.77 6.19 1.39
CA GLU A 263 -16.92 5.43 0.88
C GLU A 263 -16.54 4.53 -0.30
N HIS A 264 -17.33 3.48 -0.52
CA HIS A 264 -17.18 2.55 -1.65
C HIS A 264 -15.80 1.89 -1.75
N GLY A 265 -15.13 1.70 -0.61
CA GLY A 265 -13.85 1.03 -0.53
C GLY A 265 -13.97 -0.46 -0.87
N ARG A 266 -12.90 -1.01 -1.44
CA ARG A 266 -12.79 -2.44 -1.73
C ARG A 266 -11.41 -2.97 -1.35
N ALA A 267 -11.37 -4.13 -0.67
CA ALA A 267 -10.13 -4.82 -0.33
C ALA A 267 -10.22 -6.30 -0.71
N TYR A 268 -9.22 -6.78 -1.45
CA TYR A 268 -9.13 -8.17 -1.89
C TYR A 268 -7.80 -8.77 -1.45
N PHE A 269 -7.86 -9.81 -0.63
CA PHE A 269 -6.71 -10.48 -0.05
C PHE A 269 -5.91 -9.57 0.89
N TYR A 270 -6.27 -9.60 2.15
CA TYR A 270 -5.61 -8.89 3.24
C TYR A 270 -4.90 -9.85 4.18
N GLN A 271 -3.64 -9.58 4.50
CA GLN A 271 -2.90 -10.26 5.55
C GLN A 271 -2.42 -9.23 6.57
N CYS A 272 -2.54 -9.59 7.84
CA CYS A 272 -2.09 -8.74 8.94
C CYS A 272 -1.50 -9.58 10.05
N GLU A 273 -0.43 -9.05 10.64
CA GLU A 273 0.07 -9.46 11.94
C GLU A 273 -0.02 -8.28 12.91
N THR A 274 -0.66 -8.51 14.05
CA THR A 274 -0.78 -7.48 15.08
C THR A 274 0.58 -7.26 15.79
N PRO A 275 0.81 -6.13 16.49
CA PRO A 275 2.12 -5.86 17.09
C PRO A 275 2.44 -6.87 18.19
N TYR A 276 3.66 -7.39 18.20
CA TYR A 276 4.17 -8.38 19.16
C TYR A 276 4.75 -7.75 20.43
N ASP A 277 5.10 -6.46 20.36
CA ASP A 277 5.98 -5.78 21.30
C ASP A 277 5.28 -4.77 22.23
N ALA A 278 3.94 -4.80 22.30
CA ALA A 278 3.21 -3.96 23.25
C ALA A 278 3.63 -4.28 24.70
N PRO A 279 4.11 -3.28 25.48
CA PRO A 279 4.67 -3.53 26.80
C PRO A 279 3.66 -4.03 27.85
N SER A 280 2.44 -3.52 27.78
CA SER A 280 1.29 -3.93 28.59
C SER A 280 0.01 -3.49 27.94
N GLN A 281 -1.13 -3.98 28.44
CA GLN A 281 -2.46 -3.59 27.92
C GLN A 281 -2.69 -2.08 27.96
N GLU A 282 -2.18 -1.37 28.95
CA GLU A 282 -2.30 0.09 29.07
C GLU A 282 -1.73 0.84 27.86
N TYR A 283 -0.68 0.30 27.24
CA TYR A 283 -0.06 0.89 26.04
C TYR A 283 -0.78 0.51 24.75
N TYR A 284 -1.73 -0.43 24.83
CA TYR A 284 -2.42 -0.92 23.65
C TYR A 284 -3.94 -0.90 23.87
N MET A 285 -4.48 0.32 23.98
CA MET A 285 -5.90 0.61 24.20
C MET A 285 -6.44 1.54 23.13
N SER A 286 -7.56 1.21 22.53
CA SER A 286 -8.29 2.05 21.58
C SER A 286 -9.47 2.77 22.24
N GLU A 287 -10.23 3.56 21.46
CA GLU A 287 -11.44 4.29 21.87
C GLU A 287 -11.24 5.08 23.18
N ASN A 288 -10.17 5.91 23.21
CA ASN A 288 -9.79 6.71 24.37
C ASN A 288 -9.56 5.87 25.65
N GLY A 289 -9.02 4.67 25.51
CA GLY A 289 -8.69 3.80 26.63
C GLY A 289 -9.85 2.96 27.14
N THR A 290 -10.96 2.88 26.42
CA THR A 290 -12.15 2.12 26.83
C THR A 290 -12.23 0.73 26.20
N ARG A 291 -11.44 0.47 25.15
CA ARG A 291 -11.43 -0.81 24.45
C ARG A 291 -10.03 -1.42 24.44
N THR A 292 -9.89 -2.71 24.69
CA THR A 292 -8.62 -3.42 24.65
C THR A 292 -8.15 -3.68 23.23
N GLY A 293 -6.94 -3.21 22.90
CA GLY A 293 -6.31 -3.38 21.60
C GLY A 293 -6.86 -2.46 20.52
N TYR A 294 -6.26 -2.54 19.37
CA TYR A 294 -6.69 -1.92 18.13
C TYR A 294 -7.00 -3.01 17.11
N ALA A 295 -8.10 -2.88 16.39
CA ALA A 295 -8.44 -3.80 15.33
C ALA A 295 -7.38 -3.76 14.21
N ALA A 296 -7.12 -4.90 13.61
CA ALA A 296 -6.25 -4.99 12.44
C ALA A 296 -6.85 -4.22 11.24
N TYR A 297 -8.17 -4.21 11.14
CA TYR A 297 -8.88 -3.50 10.09
C TYR A 297 -10.08 -2.75 10.66
N LYS A 298 -10.08 -1.43 10.50
CA LYS A 298 -11.16 -0.54 10.95
C LYS A 298 -11.79 0.17 9.78
N VAL A 299 -13.09 0.04 9.61
CA VAL A 299 -13.94 0.91 8.78
C VAL A 299 -14.66 1.88 9.70
N ALA A 300 -14.55 3.18 9.44
CA ALA A 300 -15.13 4.22 10.28
C ALA A 300 -16.67 4.17 10.30
N ASP A 301 -17.26 4.57 11.41
CA ASP A 301 -18.72 4.46 11.66
C ASP A 301 -19.58 5.26 10.68
N ASN A 302 -19.02 6.32 10.10
CA ASN A 302 -19.72 7.13 9.10
C ASN A 302 -19.79 6.50 7.71
N VAL A 303 -18.94 5.49 7.42
CA VAL A 303 -18.94 4.80 6.12
C VAL A 303 -20.20 3.95 5.95
N ASN A 304 -20.82 4.02 4.77
CA ASN A 304 -22.05 3.29 4.46
C ASN A 304 -21.84 2.12 3.50
N THR A 305 -20.76 2.15 2.72
CA THR A 305 -20.49 1.14 1.68
C THR A 305 -19.03 0.73 1.68
N HIS A 306 -18.78 -0.55 1.90
CA HIS A 306 -17.44 -1.14 1.86
C HIS A 306 -17.53 -2.63 1.56
N GLU A 307 -16.60 -3.17 0.77
CA GLU A 307 -16.52 -4.61 0.49
C GLU A 307 -15.11 -5.13 0.75
N ALA A 308 -15.01 -6.27 1.42
CA ALA A 308 -13.73 -6.89 1.69
C ALA A 308 -13.79 -8.41 1.59
N PHE A 309 -12.72 -9.02 1.04
CA PHE A 309 -12.66 -10.45 0.73
C PHE A 309 -11.33 -11.06 1.15
N ALA A 310 -11.38 -12.24 1.76
CA ALA A 310 -10.24 -13.10 2.07
C ALA A 310 -9.20 -12.45 2.99
N PHE A 311 -9.55 -12.29 4.26
CA PHE A 311 -8.66 -11.75 5.30
C PHE A 311 -8.05 -12.87 6.13
N GLY A 312 -6.74 -12.79 6.35
CA GLY A 312 -6.00 -13.54 7.34
C GLY A 312 -5.35 -12.58 8.35
N ILE A 313 -5.83 -12.62 9.60
CA ILE A 313 -5.27 -11.82 10.68
C ILE A 313 -4.60 -12.79 11.65
N TYR A 314 -3.37 -12.49 12.04
CA TYR A 314 -2.56 -13.34 12.90
C TYR A 314 -2.11 -12.56 14.11
N ASP A 315 -2.34 -13.16 15.28
CA ASP A 315 -2.00 -12.56 16.55
C ASP A 315 -0.94 -13.39 17.28
N VAL A 316 0.15 -12.74 17.71
CA VAL A 316 1.13 -13.26 18.65
C VAL A 316 1.14 -12.31 19.83
N LEU A 317 0.34 -12.61 20.83
CA LEU A 317 0.07 -11.71 21.97
C LEU A 317 0.94 -12.08 23.16
N HIS A 318 1.88 -11.21 23.50
CA HIS A 318 2.70 -11.31 24.68
C HIS A 318 2.13 -10.42 25.80
N ASN A 319 2.70 -10.51 27.02
CA ASN A 319 2.39 -9.64 28.16
C ASN A 319 0.89 -9.56 28.50
N GLU A 320 0.17 -10.69 28.35
CA GLU A 320 -1.27 -10.77 28.62
C GLU A 320 -2.12 -9.76 27.83
N ILE A 321 -1.63 -9.31 26.68
CA ILE A 321 -2.36 -8.42 25.79
C ILE A 321 -3.62 -9.12 25.28
N MET A 322 -4.70 -8.36 25.23
CA MET A 322 -5.98 -8.77 24.65
C MET A 322 -6.37 -7.77 23.56
N ILE A 323 -6.94 -8.29 22.48
CA ILE A 323 -7.57 -7.51 21.42
C ILE A 323 -9.06 -7.88 21.41
N GLU A 324 -9.91 -6.90 21.67
CA GLU A 324 -11.36 -7.14 21.74
C GLU A 324 -11.95 -7.51 20.40
N ASN A 325 -11.54 -6.80 19.34
CA ASN A 325 -12.01 -7.04 17.99
C ASN A 325 -10.86 -7.03 17.00
N SER A 326 -10.72 -8.07 16.19
CA SER A 326 -9.72 -8.08 15.10
C SER A 326 -10.16 -7.25 13.90
N ILE A 327 -11.47 -7.08 13.72
CA ILE A 327 -12.07 -6.26 12.67
C ILE A 327 -13.18 -5.42 13.29
N GLU A 328 -13.18 -4.14 12.99
CA GLU A 328 -14.23 -3.20 13.40
C GLU A 328 -14.86 -2.54 12.18
N VAL A 329 -16.15 -2.73 12.01
CA VAL A 329 -16.93 -2.15 10.91
C VAL A 329 -18.31 -1.73 11.39
N PRO A 330 -18.94 -0.70 10.78
CA PRO A 330 -20.29 -0.31 11.15
C PRO A 330 -21.31 -1.36 10.74
N ASP A 331 -22.36 -1.54 11.56
CA ASP A 331 -23.49 -2.43 11.26
C ASP A 331 -24.44 -1.75 10.27
N LYS A 332 -24.10 -1.85 8.97
CA LYS A 332 -24.86 -1.26 7.86
C LYS A 332 -24.96 -2.22 6.69
N THR A 333 -26.08 -2.20 5.99
CA THR A 333 -26.38 -3.14 4.88
C THR A 333 -25.41 -3.03 3.69
N GLY A 334 -24.71 -1.91 3.54
CA GLY A 334 -23.69 -1.70 2.48
C GLY A 334 -22.30 -2.14 2.87
N ILE A 335 -22.08 -2.60 4.10
CA ILE A 335 -20.80 -3.12 4.56
C ILE A 335 -20.80 -4.65 4.41
N ARG A 336 -19.88 -5.17 3.63
CA ARG A 336 -19.84 -6.59 3.28
C ARG A 336 -18.43 -7.15 3.48
N MET A 337 -18.31 -8.15 4.35
CA MET A 337 -17.05 -8.81 4.70
C MET A 337 -17.19 -10.30 4.40
N TYR A 338 -16.31 -10.86 3.58
CA TYR A 338 -16.35 -12.25 3.15
C TYR A 338 -15.04 -12.98 3.46
N HIS A 339 -15.14 -14.17 4.05
CA HIS A 339 -13.99 -15.05 4.36
C HIS A 339 -12.94 -14.38 5.24
N MET A 340 -13.40 -13.92 6.40
CA MET A 340 -12.54 -13.37 7.44
C MET A 340 -12.03 -14.50 8.33
N CYS A 341 -10.71 -14.53 8.53
CA CYS A 341 -10.05 -15.48 9.42
C CYS A 341 -9.19 -14.70 10.42
N ASN A 342 -9.39 -14.95 11.70
CA ASN A 342 -8.44 -14.56 12.74
C ASN A 342 -7.84 -15.81 13.37
N ASN A 343 -6.54 -15.81 13.59
CA ASN A 343 -5.82 -16.92 14.16
C ASN A 343 -4.79 -16.44 15.20
N THR A 344 -5.07 -16.70 16.46
CA THR A 344 -4.10 -16.45 17.55
C THR A 344 -3.09 -17.58 17.56
N LEU A 345 -1.84 -17.28 17.18
CA LEU A 345 -0.75 -18.24 17.08
C LEU A 345 -0.11 -18.53 18.43
N SER A 346 -0.02 -17.51 19.32
CA SER A 346 0.46 -17.68 20.71
C SER A 346 0.04 -16.50 21.58
N GLY A 347 0.05 -16.69 22.91
CA GLY A 347 -0.25 -15.65 23.90
C GLY A 347 -1.69 -15.62 24.37
N GLY A 348 -2.15 -14.45 24.83
CA GLY A 348 -3.52 -14.19 25.27
C GLY A 348 -4.53 -14.31 24.14
N GLY A 349 -5.82 -14.45 24.48
CA GLY A 349 -6.86 -14.64 23.46
C GLY A 349 -7.28 -13.34 22.79
N ALA A 350 -7.41 -13.36 21.47
CA ALA A 350 -8.35 -12.50 20.77
C ALA A 350 -9.75 -13.16 20.82
N LYS A 351 -10.80 -12.37 21.01
CA LYS A 351 -12.18 -12.85 20.92
C LYS A 351 -12.76 -12.63 19.54
#